data_cb8a08c2d928d3a100b7b851bdf77986
#
_entry.id   cb8a08c2d928d3a100b7b851bdf77986
#
_cell.length_a   1.000
_cell.length_b   1.000
_cell.length_c   1.000
_cell.angle_alpha   90.00
_cell.angle_beta   90.00
_cell.angle_gamma   90.00
#
_symmetry.space_group_name_H-M   'P 1'
#
loop_
_entity.id
_entity.type
_entity.pdbx_description
1 polymer ?
#
loop_
_entity_poly.entity_id
_entity_poly.type
_entity_poly.pdbx_seq_one_letter_code
_entity_poly.pdbx_strand_id
1 'polypeptide(L)'
;FYNAMQVDTGARVLASDQVFGDSGRYPFPDLPGTDFLMIFGSNPIISHMSLITTPKARELLDGIAGRGSVIVVDPRRTETASRYEHQPIKPGGDVFLLLGLLKSLIEAELTDEAFLSRKVNGWKELKQRVVAFSWSDICAASGIQEERIREVAARFTSASAAACYGRAGTNRGRFSTLANILMDALNLATGNFARAGGSVIGRNPFEPEQGARRAANYGSKRSRVGNLPL
;
A
#
# COMPACT_ATOMS: atom_id res chain seq x y z
N PHE A 1 25.07 7.37 -13.88
CA PHE A 1 25.02 6.71 -12.58
C PHE A 1 23.66 6.04 -12.42
N TYR A 2 23.67 4.71 -12.28
CA TYR A 2 22.47 3.92 -11.98
C TYR A 2 22.57 3.45 -10.52
N ASN A 3 21.48 3.47 -9.78
CA ASN A 3 21.43 2.94 -8.42
C ASN A 3 20.32 1.88 -8.30
N ALA A 4 20.35 1.10 -7.22
CA ALA A 4 19.36 0.05 -6.96
C ALA A 4 17.93 0.58 -6.73
N MET A 5 17.76 1.87 -6.55
CA MET A 5 16.46 2.50 -6.25
C MET A 5 15.43 2.23 -7.34
N GLN A 6 15.86 2.15 -8.60
CA GLN A 6 14.98 1.88 -9.74
C GLN A 6 14.29 0.51 -9.66
N VAL A 7 15.00 -0.52 -9.17
CA VAL A 7 14.46 -1.88 -9.06
C VAL A 7 13.92 -2.22 -7.66
N ASP A 8 14.21 -1.40 -6.67
CA ASP A 8 13.76 -1.61 -5.29
C ASP A 8 12.57 -0.72 -4.90
N THR A 9 12.67 0.59 -5.18
CA THR A 9 11.73 1.58 -4.65
C THR A 9 11.11 2.49 -5.71
N GLY A 10 11.60 2.47 -6.94
CA GLY A 10 11.21 3.41 -8.00
C GLY A 10 9.72 3.50 -8.23
N ALA A 11 9.02 2.36 -8.25
CA ALA A 11 7.57 2.32 -8.41
C ALA A 11 6.84 3.01 -7.25
N ARG A 12 7.32 2.85 -6.00
CA ARG A 12 6.76 3.53 -4.83
C ARG A 12 7.00 5.05 -4.90
N VAL A 13 8.19 5.45 -5.32
CA VAL A 13 8.56 6.87 -5.51
C VAL A 13 7.64 7.54 -6.51
N LEU A 14 7.42 6.90 -7.67
CA LEU A 14 6.51 7.41 -8.71
C LEU A 14 5.06 7.47 -8.21
N ALA A 15 4.59 6.44 -7.52
CA ALA A 15 3.25 6.44 -6.95
C ALA A 15 3.07 7.58 -5.94
N SER A 16 4.05 7.81 -5.07
CA SER A 16 4.02 8.91 -4.11
C SER A 16 4.00 10.28 -4.80
N ASP A 17 4.75 10.43 -5.87
CA ASP A 17 4.75 11.63 -6.67
C ASP A 17 3.37 11.92 -7.28
N GLN A 18 2.74 10.90 -7.83
CA GLN A 18 1.42 11.02 -8.48
C GLN A 18 0.28 11.22 -7.47
N VAL A 19 0.32 10.54 -6.33
CA VAL A 19 -0.77 10.59 -5.33
C VAL A 19 -0.62 11.79 -4.39
N PHE A 20 0.60 12.09 -3.95
CA PHE A 20 0.85 13.10 -2.91
C PHE A 20 1.62 14.33 -3.41
N GLY A 21 2.00 14.37 -4.69
CA GLY A 21 2.78 15.46 -5.27
C GLY A 21 4.22 15.57 -4.73
N ASP A 22 4.70 14.54 -4.04
CA ASP A 22 6.05 14.51 -3.46
C ASP A 22 6.63 13.09 -3.44
N SER A 23 7.66 12.87 -4.24
CA SER A 23 8.36 11.59 -4.35
C SER A 23 9.07 11.13 -3.06
N GLY A 24 9.26 12.02 -2.09
CA GLY A 24 9.87 11.72 -0.79
C GLY A 24 8.86 11.40 0.32
N ARG A 25 7.55 11.42 0.02
CA ARG A 25 6.49 11.16 1.00
C ARG A 25 5.90 9.78 0.80
N TYR A 26 6.39 8.81 1.56
CA TYR A 26 5.85 7.45 1.52
C TYR A 26 4.92 7.22 2.70
N PRO A 27 3.69 6.75 2.47
CA PRO A 27 2.88 6.20 3.53
C PRO A 27 3.49 4.89 4.07
N PHE A 28 3.41 4.71 5.37
CA PHE A 28 3.76 3.46 6.06
C PHE A 28 2.85 3.22 7.26
N PRO A 29 2.69 1.98 7.70
CA PRO A 29 1.80 1.64 8.80
C PRO A 29 2.31 2.19 10.15
N ASP A 30 1.40 2.70 10.96
CA ASP A 30 1.62 3.00 12.37
C ASP A 30 1.45 1.70 13.19
N LEU A 31 2.49 0.86 13.19
CA LEU A 31 2.45 -0.49 13.73
C LEU A 31 1.97 -0.59 15.19
N PRO A 32 2.37 0.31 16.12
CA PRO A 32 1.91 0.25 17.49
C PRO A 32 0.38 0.32 17.63
N GLY A 33 -0.27 1.10 16.79
CA GLY A 33 -1.72 1.31 16.82
C GLY A 33 -2.51 0.46 15.83
N THR A 34 -1.85 -0.29 14.94
CA THR A 34 -2.51 -1.11 13.89
C THR A 34 -3.10 -2.38 14.48
N ASP A 35 -4.35 -2.71 14.11
CA ASP A 35 -5.02 -3.96 14.46
C ASP A 35 -5.11 -4.92 13.28
N PHE A 36 -5.11 -4.43 12.05
CA PHE A 36 -5.13 -5.25 10.85
C PHE A 36 -4.05 -4.78 9.87
N LEU A 37 -3.06 -5.62 9.60
CA LEU A 37 -1.97 -5.29 8.70
C LEU A 37 -1.93 -6.24 7.50
N MET A 38 -2.02 -5.68 6.29
CA MET A 38 -1.71 -6.41 5.06
C MET A 38 -0.32 -6.06 4.56
N ILE A 39 0.51 -7.06 4.35
CA ILE A 39 1.89 -6.94 3.91
C ILE A 39 2.04 -7.56 2.53
N PHE A 40 2.37 -6.77 1.53
CA PHE A 40 2.56 -7.21 0.14
C PHE A 40 4.04 -7.30 -0.23
N GLY A 41 4.47 -8.47 -0.72
CA GLY A 41 5.80 -8.67 -1.28
C GLY A 41 6.94 -8.20 -0.38
N SER A 42 6.84 -8.50 0.92
CA SER A 42 7.81 -8.12 1.94
C SER A 42 8.00 -9.23 2.98
N ASN A 43 9.21 -9.31 3.52
CA ASN A 43 9.58 -10.28 4.55
C ASN A 43 10.14 -9.57 5.80
N PRO A 44 9.29 -8.86 6.57
CA PRO A 44 9.72 -7.98 7.66
C PRO A 44 10.57 -8.63 8.75
N ILE A 45 10.35 -9.92 9.05
CA ILE A 45 11.15 -10.66 10.05
C ILE A 45 12.63 -10.70 9.65
N ILE A 46 12.91 -10.73 8.34
CA ILE A 46 14.29 -10.75 7.81
C ILE A 46 14.77 -9.33 7.48
N SER A 47 13.92 -8.50 6.87
CA SER A 47 14.32 -7.18 6.35
C SER A 47 14.15 -6.04 7.36
N HIS A 48 13.64 -6.33 8.57
CA HIS A 48 13.33 -5.33 9.60
C HIS A 48 12.45 -4.18 9.09
N MET A 49 11.47 -4.52 8.21
CA MET A 49 10.56 -3.55 7.58
C MET A 49 11.31 -2.40 6.89
N SER A 50 12.09 -2.72 5.88
CA SER A 50 12.80 -1.76 5.03
C SER A 50 11.97 -0.49 4.77
N LEU A 51 12.52 0.70 4.80
CA LEU A 51 11.97 2.06 4.86
C LEU A 51 11.51 2.48 6.26
N ILE A 52 10.89 1.63 7.04
CA ILE A 52 10.46 1.94 8.42
C ILE A 52 11.62 1.69 9.37
N THR A 53 12.44 0.69 9.04
CA THR A 53 13.63 0.27 9.82
C THR A 53 13.33 0.15 11.30
N THR A 54 12.47 -0.81 11.65
CA THR A 54 12.15 -1.06 13.05
C THR A 54 13.00 -2.21 13.62
N PRO A 55 13.74 -1.99 14.70
CA PRO A 55 14.57 -3.03 15.31
C PRO A 55 13.77 -4.18 15.91
N LYS A 56 12.48 -3.97 16.17
CA LYS A 56 11.56 -4.92 16.81
C LYS A 56 10.42 -5.38 15.90
N ALA A 57 10.70 -5.54 14.60
CA ALA A 57 9.69 -5.89 13.61
C ALA A 57 8.84 -7.10 14.04
N ARG A 58 9.48 -8.15 14.53
CA ARG A 58 8.81 -9.38 14.97
C ARG A 58 7.88 -9.14 16.16
N GLU A 59 8.37 -8.45 17.19
CA GLU A 59 7.57 -8.14 18.40
C GLU A 59 6.34 -7.30 18.06
N LEU A 60 6.51 -6.30 17.17
CA LEU A 60 5.41 -5.46 16.73
C LEU A 60 4.37 -6.25 15.92
N LEU A 61 4.80 -7.11 15.01
CA LEU A 61 3.90 -7.97 14.24
C LEU A 61 3.19 -9.01 15.13
N ASP A 62 3.89 -9.60 16.11
CA ASP A 62 3.26 -10.48 17.10
C ASP A 62 2.20 -9.73 17.93
N GLY A 63 2.49 -8.50 18.31
CA GLY A 63 1.52 -7.63 18.98
C GLY A 63 0.26 -7.37 18.14
N ILE A 64 0.41 -7.10 16.84
CA ILE A 64 -0.72 -6.91 15.91
C ILE A 64 -1.50 -8.23 15.78
N ALA A 65 -0.81 -9.35 15.58
CA ALA A 65 -1.47 -10.66 15.45
C ALA A 65 -2.22 -11.09 16.72
N GLY A 66 -1.74 -10.66 17.89
CA GLY A 66 -2.38 -10.95 19.18
C GLY A 66 -3.66 -10.16 19.44
N ARG A 67 -3.84 -8.97 18.86
CA ARG A 67 -5.06 -8.15 19.00
C ARG A 67 -5.94 -8.11 17.76
N GLY A 68 -5.42 -8.57 16.63
CA GLY A 68 -6.13 -8.54 15.35
C GLY A 68 -5.53 -9.49 14.33
N SER A 69 -5.10 -9.00 13.16
CA SER A 69 -4.60 -9.85 12.07
C SER A 69 -3.39 -9.28 11.35
N VAL A 70 -2.48 -10.17 10.96
CA VAL A 70 -1.40 -9.88 9.99
C VAL A 70 -1.56 -10.84 8.82
N ILE A 71 -1.82 -10.32 7.63
CA ILE A 71 -1.91 -11.09 6.38
C ILE A 71 -0.69 -10.78 5.53
N VAL A 72 0.05 -11.81 5.14
CA VAL A 72 1.23 -11.70 4.27
C VAL A 72 0.87 -12.20 2.88
N VAL A 73 0.80 -11.28 1.93
CA VAL A 73 0.53 -11.54 0.51
C VAL A 73 1.85 -11.71 -0.22
N ASP A 74 2.18 -12.93 -0.58
CA ASP A 74 3.45 -13.26 -1.23
C ASP A 74 3.31 -14.56 -2.03
N PRO A 75 3.88 -14.68 -3.24
CA PRO A 75 3.93 -15.94 -3.98
C PRO A 75 4.66 -17.04 -3.21
N ARG A 76 5.62 -16.68 -2.41
CA ARG A 76 6.43 -17.57 -1.59
C ARG A 76 5.97 -17.55 -0.12
N ARG A 77 5.92 -18.71 0.51
CA ARG A 77 5.74 -18.78 1.97
C ARG A 77 7.05 -18.39 2.66
N THR A 78 7.22 -17.08 2.86
CA THR A 78 8.40 -16.48 3.50
C THR A 78 8.45 -16.81 4.99
N GLU A 79 9.54 -16.43 5.67
CA GLU A 79 9.68 -16.56 7.12
C GLU A 79 8.57 -15.79 7.85
N THR A 80 8.20 -14.61 7.34
CA THR A 80 7.06 -13.85 7.85
C THR A 80 5.73 -14.54 7.54
N ALA A 81 5.53 -15.01 6.32
CA ALA A 81 4.32 -15.74 5.91
C ALA A 81 4.15 -17.08 6.62
N SER A 82 5.24 -17.68 7.12
CA SER A 82 5.18 -18.91 7.90
C SER A 82 4.71 -18.70 9.35
N ARG A 83 4.78 -17.46 9.83
CA ARG A 83 4.41 -17.10 11.21
C ARG A 83 3.00 -16.50 11.30
N TYR A 84 2.56 -15.83 10.26
CA TYR A 84 1.25 -15.16 10.20
C TYR A 84 0.38 -15.76 9.10
N GLU A 85 -0.79 -15.19 8.90
CA GLU A 85 -1.70 -15.63 7.85
C GLU A 85 -1.08 -15.40 6.47
N HIS A 86 -0.83 -16.47 5.74
CA HIS A 86 -0.28 -16.41 4.38
C HIS A 86 -1.40 -16.40 3.35
N GLN A 87 -1.42 -15.38 2.53
CA GLN A 87 -2.24 -15.33 1.31
C GLN A 87 -1.34 -15.54 0.09
N PRO A 88 -1.28 -16.78 -0.44
CA PRO A 88 -0.58 -17.03 -1.70
C PRO A 88 -1.18 -16.23 -2.85
N ILE A 89 -0.33 -15.73 -3.73
CA ILE A 89 -0.75 -14.94 -4.88
C ILE A 89 0.10 -15.31 -6.10
N LYS A 90 -0.43 -15.17 -7.30
CA LYS A 90 0.37 -15.30 -8.52
C LYS A 90 1.39 -14.16 -8.60
N PRO A 91 2.63 -14.40 -9.05
CA PRO A 91 3.61 -13.33 -9.31
C PRO A 91 2.99 -12.24 -10.21
N GLY A 92 3.05 -10.98 -9.76
CA GLY A 92 2.44 -9.84 -10.45
C GLY A 92 0.91 -9.73 -10.26
N GLY A 93 0.31 -10.57 -9.43
CA GLY A 93 -1.12 -10.54 -9.11
C GLY A 93 -1.52 -9.45 -8.12
N ASP A 94 -0.56 -8.76 -7.50
CA ASP A 94 -0.80 -7.75 -6.45
C ASP A 94 -1.81 -6.69 -6.88
N VAL A 95 -1.65 -6.15 -8.08
CA VAL A 95 -2.54 -5.12 -8.63
C VAL A 95 -3.97 -5.62 -8.75
N PHE A 96 -4.17 -6.89 -9.12
CA PHE A 96 -5.50 -7.48 -9.28
C PHE A 96 -6.16 -7.79 -7.93
N LEU A 97 -5.39 -8.25 -6.94
CA LEU A 97 -5.92 -8.38 -5.58
C LEU A 97 -6.34 -7.01 -5.02
N LEU A 98 -5.53 -5.99 -5.19
CA LEU A 98 -5.85 -4.63 -4.72
C LEU A 98 -7.08 -4.05 -5.44
N LEU A 99 -7.21 -4.30 -6.76
CA LEU A 99 -8.43 -3.97 -7.50
C LEU A 99 -9.65 -4.71 -6.95
N GLY A 100 -9.51 -6.00 -6.65
CA GLY A 100 -10.59 -6.81 -6.07
C GLY A 100 -11.00 -6.35 -4.68
N LEU A 101 -10.04 -6.00 -3.82
CA LEU A 101 -10.32 -5.41 -2.51
C LEU A 101 -11.09 -4.09 -2.64
N LEU A 102 -10.62 -3.16 -3.47
CA LEU A 102 -11.31 -1.89 -3.72
C LEU A 102 -12.70 -2.10 -4.32
N LYS A 103 -12.84 -3.02 -5.30
CA LYS A 103 -14.13 -3.36 -5.90
C LYS A 103 -15.10 -3.90 -4.85
N SER A 104 -14.65 -4.81 -4.01
CA SER A 104 -15.46 -5.35 -2.91
C SER A 104 -15.97 -4.25 -1.97
N LEU A 105 -15.10 -3.31 -1.59
CA LEU A 105 -15.48 -2.19 -0.72
C LEU A 105 -16.49 -1.25 -1.38
N ILE A 106 -16.30 -0.97 -2.67
CA ILE A 106 -17.20 -0.10 -3.44
C ILE A 106 -18.58 -0.75 -3.59
N GLU A 107 -18.63 -2.03 -3.94
CA GLU A 107 -19.89 -2.78 -4.11
C GLU A 107 -20.64 -2.95 -2.78
N ALA A 108 -19.92 -3.06 -1.67
CA ALA A 108 -20.51 -3.17 -0.33
C ALA A 108 -20.77 -1.81 0.34
N GLU A 109 -20.51 -0.68 -0.35
CA GLU A 109 -20.65 0.69 0.18
C GLU A 109 -19.85 0.94 1.48
N LEU A 110 -18.69 0.29 1.61
CA LEU A 110 -17.80 0.36 2.79
C LEU A 110 -16.67 1.38 2.62
N THR A 111 -16.81 2.34 1.72
CA THR A 111 -15.85 3.43 1.49
C THR A 111 -16.25 4.70 2.23
N ASP A 112 -15.27 5.46 2.73
CA ASP A 112 -15.51 6.79 3.34
C ASP A 112 -15.74 7.84 2.25
N GLU A 113 -16.93 7.80 1.62
CA GLU A 113 -17.29 8.70 0.51
C GLU A 113 -17.26 10.18 0.94
N ALA A 114 -17.53 10.49 2.20
CA ALA A 114 -17.51 11.85 2.73
C ALA A 114 -16.08 12.43 2.74
N PHE A 115 -15.11 11.62 3.13
CA PHE A 115 -13.69 11.99 3.07
C PHE A 115 -13.19 12.04 1.62
N LEU A 116 -13.48 11.00 0.84
CA LEU A 116 -12.98 10.83 -0.52
C LEU A 116 -13.43 11.93 -1.46
N SER A 117 -14.72 12.29 -1.43
CA SER A 117 -15.26 13.36 -2.27
C SER A 117 -14.69 14.74 -1.94
N ARG A 118 -14.29 14.95 -0.70
CA ARG A 118 -13.82 16.24 -0.18
C ARG A 118 -12.29 16.41 -0.28
N LYS A 119 -11.53 15.31 -0.22
CA LYS A 119 -10.06 15.33 -0.03
C LYS A 119 -9.26 14.61 -1.11
N VAL A 120 -9.91 13.81 -1.94
CA VAL A 120 -9.21 12.98 -2.94
C VAL A 120 -9.67 13.36 -4.35
N ASN A 121 -8.76 13.89 -5.15
CA ASN A 121 -9.03 14.13 -6.57
C ASN A 121 -8.96 12.81 -7.35
N GLY A 122 -9.84 12.64 -8.35
CA GLY A 122 -9.85 11.47 -9.22
C GLY A 122 -10.50 10.22 -8.60
N TRP A 123 -11.09 10.30 -7.40
CA TRP A 123 -11.77 9.16 -6.77
C TRP A 123 -12.94 8.63 -7.61
N LYS A 124 -13.75 9.54 -8.15
CA LYS A 124 -14.90 9.16 -8.99
C LYS A 124 -14.50 8.35 -10.22
N GLU A 125 -13.46 8.79 -10.89
CA GLU A 125 -12.90 8.12 -12.07
C GLU A 125 -12.27 6.78 -11.70
N LEU A 126 -11.53 6.71 -10.60
CA LEU A 126 -10.97 5.45 -10.10
C LEU A 126 -12.08 4.46 -9.77
N LYS A 127 -13.12 4.88 -9.03
CA LYS A 127 -14.28 4.06 -8.68
C LYS A 127 -14.95 3.46 -9.92
N GLN A 128 -15.20 4.26 -10.93
CA GLN A 128 -15.78 3.80 -12.20
C GLN A 128 -14.91 2.76 -12.89
N ARG A 129 -13.60 2.97 -12.93
CA ARG A 129 -12.67 2.03 -13.56
C ARG A 129 -12.55 0.72 -12.76
N VAL A 130 -12.48 0.80 -11.44
CA VAL A 130 -12.40 -0.39 -10.56
C VAL A 130 -13.64 -1.28 -10.73
N VAL A 131 -14.84 -0.70 -10.72
CA VAL A 131 -16.10 -1.46 -10.88
C VAL A 131 -16.21 -2.12 -12.25
N ALA A 132 -15.63 -1.52 -13.28
CA ALA A 132 -15.66 -2.07 -14.65
C ALA A 132 -14.84 -3.36 -14.83
N PHE A 133 -13.89 -3.67 -13.95
CA PHE A 133 -13.16 -4.94 -14.01
C PHE A 133 -14.07 -6.10 -13.63
N SER A 134 -13.99 -7.19 -14.39
CA SER A 134 -14.74 -8.42 -14.07
C SER A 134 -14.11 -9.16 -12.90
N TRP A 135 -14.92 -9.79 -12.05
CA TRP A 135 -14.42 -10.68 -10.99
C TRP A 135 -13.64 -11.86 -11.56
N SER A 136 -14.09 -12.40 -12.70
CA SER A 136 -13.37 -13.48 -13.39
C SER A 136 -11.93 -13.12 -13.72
N ASP A 137 -11.70 -11.91 -14.27
CA ASP A 137 -10.35 -11.46 -14.63
C ASP A 137 -9.48 -11.20 -13.37
N ILE A 138 -10.08 -10.61 -12.35
CA ILE A 138 -9.41 -10.38 -11.05
C ILE A 138 -8.96 -11.71 -10.44
N CYS A 139 -9.86 -12.69 -10.35
CA CYS A 139 -9.56 -14.00 -9.78
C CYS A 139 -8.54 -14.77 -10.62
N ALA A 140 -8.70 -14.76 -11.95
CA ALA A 140 -7.77 -15.43 -12.85
C ALA A 140 -6.35 -14.84 -12.76
N ALA A 141 -6.22 -13.51 -12.66
CA ALA A 141 -4.93 -12.84 -12.63
C ALA A 141 -4.26 -12.90 -11.23
N SER A 142 -5.02 -12.76 -10.16
CA SER A 142 -4.49 -12.88 -8.79
C SER A 142 -4.25 -14.31 -8.34
N GLY A 143 -5.06 -15.26 -8.83
CA GLY A 143 -5.11 -16.64 -8.36
C GLY A 143 -5.91 -16.81 -7.07
N ILE A 144 -6.72 -15.81 -6.69
CA ILE A 144 -7.50 -15.79 -5.44
C ILE A 144 -8.98 -15.74 -5.79
N GLN A 145 -9.79 -16.55 -5.11
CA GLN A 145 -11.24 -16.59 -5.32
C GLN A 145 -11.93 -15.32 -4.80
N GLU A 146 -13.03 -14.94 -5.43
CA GLU A 146 -13.80 -13.73 -5.09
C GLU A 146 -14.21 -13.71 -3.62
N GLU A 147 -14.72 -14.83 -3.12
CA GLU A 147 -15.18 -14.97 -1.74
C GLU A 147 -14.07 -14.63 -0.74
N ARG A 148 -12.86 -15.08 -1.04
CA ARG A 148 -11.69 -14.79 -0.20
C ARG A 148 -11.29 -13.31 -0.25
N ILE A 149 -11.36 -12.68 -1.42
CA ILE A 149 -11.08 -11.25 -1.57
C ILE A 149 -12.11 -10.43 -0.78
N ARG A 150 -13.40 -10.80 -0.88
CA ARG A 150 -14.49 -10.15 -0.14
C ARG A 150 -14.35 -10.32 1.37
N GLU A 151 -13.98 -11.51 1.83
CA GLU A 151 -13.71 -11.79 3.24
C GLU A 151 -12.59 -10.88 3.77
N VAL A 152 -11.46 -10.81 3.06
CA VAL A 152 -10.32 -9.97 3.47
C VAL A 152 -10.69 -8.49 3.48
N ALA A 153 -11.45 -8.01 2.48
CA ALA A 153 -11.93 -6.64 2.42
C ALA A 153 -12.85 -6.30 3.62
N ALA A 154 -13.76 -7.19 3.96
CA ALA A 154 -14.64 -7.02 5.12
C ALA A 154 -13.87 -6.98 6.44
N ARG A 155 -12.89 -7.87 6.62
CA ARG A 155 -12.02 -7.88 7.81
C ARG A 155 -11.17 -6.60 7.89
N PHE A 156 -10.67 -6.09 6.77
CA PHE A 156 -9.89 -4.85 6.72
C PHE A 156 -10.69 -3.64 7.18
N THR A 157 -11.97 -3.56 6.81
CA THR A 157 -12.85 -2.43 7.21
C THR A 157 -13.45 -2.58 8.58
N SER A 158 -13.64 -3.80 9.09
CA SER A 158 -14.16 -4.04 10.44
C SER A 158 -13.12 -3.84 11.54
N ALA A 159 -11.84 -3.76 11.20
CA ALA A 159 -10.78 -3.49 12.16
C ALA A 159 -10.85 -2.04 12.66
N SER A 160 -10.54 -1.82 13.93
CA SER A 160 -10.50 -0.46 14.52
C SER A 160 -9.48 0.43 13.82
N ALA A 161 -8.35 -0.16 13.39
CA ALA A 161 -7.34 0.49 12.59
C ALA A 161 -6.64 -0.53 11.69
N ALA A 162 -6.57 -0.22 10.40
CA ALA A 162 -5.99 -1.09 9.41
C ALA A 162 -4.94 -0.37 8.56
N ALA A 163 -3.96 -1.12 8.06
CA ALA A 163 -2.98 -0.59 7.11
C ALA A 163 -2.60 -1.62 6.05
N CYS A 164 -2.40 -1.13 4.83
CA CYS A 164 -1.85 -1.90 3.72
C CYS A 164 -0.45 -1.35 3.42
N TYR A 165 0.52 -2.25 3.29
CA TYR A 165 1.93 -1.93 3.12
C TYR A 165 2.59 -2.89 2.13
N GLY A 166 3.40 -2.35 1.24
CA GLY A 166 4.13 -3.15 0.25
C GLY A 166 5.60 -2.75 0.12
N ARG A 167 6.45 -3.70 -0.31
CA ARG A 167 7.88 -3.47 -0.50
C ARG A 167 8.40 -4.07 -1.81
N ALA A 168 9.67 -4.49 -1.82
CA ALA A 168 10.41 -4.87 -3.02
C ALA A 168 9.66 -5.82 -3.97
N GLY A 169 8.83 -6.73 -3.44
CA GLY A 169 8.01 -7.62 -4.26
C GLY A 169 7.01 -6.87 -5.12
N THR A 170 6.33 -5.88 -4.57
CA THR A 170 5.34 -5.06 -5.30
C THR A 170 5.98 -4.07 -6.27
N ASN A 171 7.27 -3.78 -6.12
CA ASN A 171 7.98 -2.80 -6.94
C ASN A 171 8.62 -3.39 -8.21
N ARG A 172 8.51 -4.70 -8.45
CA ARG A 172 9.20 -5.41 -9.55
C ARG A 172 8.28 -5.90 -10.66
N GLY A 173 6.98 -5.74 -10.53
CA GLY A 173 6.01 -6.20 -11.52
C GLY A 173 5.75 -5.18 -12.63
N ARG A 174 5.12 -5.63 -13.72
CA ARG A 174 4.70 -4.78 -14.84
C ARG A 174 3.83 -3.61 -14.41
N PHE A 175 3.00 -3.81 -13.37
CA PHE A 175 2.05 -2.82 -12.86
C PHE A 175 2.43 -2.29 -11.48
N SER A 176 3.71 -2.29 -11.15
CA SER A 176 4.22 -1.97 -9.81
C SER A 176 3.82 -0.57 -9.31
N THR A 177 3.88 0.44 -10.16
CA THR A 177 3.44 1.80 -9.80
C THR A 177 1.94 1.81 -9.49
N LEU A 178 1.12 1.15 -10.32
CA LEU A 178 -0.33 1.06 -10.09
C LEU A 178 -0.64 0.28 -8.81
N ALA A 179 0.07 -0.81 -8.50
CA ALA A 179 -0.11 -1.54 -7.26
C ALA A 179 0.12 -0.65 -6.03
N ASN A 180 1.17 0.19 -6.06
CA ASN A 180 1.44 1.15 -4.98
C ASN A 180 0.35 2.24 -4.89
N ILE A 181 -0.16 2.75 -6.01
CA ILE A 181 -1.29 3.70 -6.02
C ILE A 181 -2.55 3.06 -5.44
N LEU A 182 -2.84 1.82 -5.79
CA LEU A 182 -4.02 1.10 -5.26
C LEU A 182 -3.90 0.76 -3.78
N MET A 183 -2.69 0.50 -3.26
CA MET A 183 -2.46 0.38 -1.81
C MET A 183 -2.78 1.69 -1.09
N ASP A 184 -2.34 2.81 -1.62
CA ASP A 184 -2.69 4.13 -1.06
C ASP A 184 -4.18 4.39 -1.16
N ALA A 185 -4.80 4.06 -2.30
CA ALA A 185 -6.24 4.19 -2.51
C ALA A 185 -7.05 3.33 -1.53
N LEU A 186 -6.60 2.11 -1.22
CA LEU A 186 -7.23 1.24 -0.22
C LEU A 186 -7.20 1.87 1.18
N ASN A 187 -6.04 2.37 1.61
CA ASN A 187 -5.90 3.06 2.89
C ASN A 187 -6.75 4.34 2.96
N LEU A 188 -6.81 5.10 1.85
CA LEU A 188 -7.65 6.31 1.75
C LEU A 188 -9.14 5.96 1.76
N ALA A 189 -9.57 4.97 0.97
CA ALA A 189 -10.97 4.61 0.80
C ALA A 189 -11.63 4.09 2.09
N THR A 190 -10.83 3.53 2.98
CA THR A 190 -11.31 2.99 4.26
C THR A 190 -11.10 3.93 5.46
N GLY A 191 -10.72 5.19 5.22
CA GLY A 191 -10.45 6.16 6.28
C GLY A 191 -9.22 5.82 7.14
N ASN A 192 -8.36 4.91 6.67
CA ASN A 192 -7.16 4.47 7.38
C ASN A 192 -5.90 5.29 7.03
N PHE A 193 -6.07 6.40 6.33
CA PHE A 193 -4.97 7.28 5.98
C PHE A 193 -4.88 8.48 6.94
N ALA A 194 -3.64 8.83 7.33
CA ALA A 194 -3.32 9.96 8.23
C ALA A 194 -3.99 9.89 9.62
N ARG A 195 -4.20 8.67 10.14
CA ARG A 195 -4.73 8.43 11.48
C ARG A 195 -3.86 7.45 12.26
N ALA A 196 -3.96 7.50 13.58
CA ALA A 196 -3.29 6.53 14.47
C ALA A 196 -3.71 5.09 14.14
N GLY A 197 -2.76 4.19 14.09
CA GLY A 197 -2.96 2.78 13.73
C GLY A 197 -3.21 2.50 12.25
N GLY A 198 -3.37 3.53 11.44
CA GLY A 198 -3.52 3.40 10.00
C GLY A 198 -2.20 3.64 9.24
N SER A 199 -2.32 4.15 8.03
CA SER A 199 -1.18 4.53 7.19
C SER A 199 -0.85 6.01 7.40
N VAL A 200 0.39 6.33 7.74
CA VAL A 200 0.86 7.68 8.06
C VAL A 200 2.03 8.08 7.18
N ILE A 201 2.20 9.38 6.96
CA ILE A 201 3.39 9.94 6.32
C ILE A 201 4.27 10.55 7.41
N GLY A 202 5.47 10.00 7.58
CA GLY A 202 6.46 10.52 8.51
C GLY A 202 6.95 11.91 8.15
N ARG A 203 7.30 12.69 9.15
CA ARG A 203 8.06 13.93 8.96
C ARG A 203 9.55 13.65 9.10
N ASN A 204 10.33 14.16 8.17
CA ASN A 204 11.77 14.20 8.36
C ASN A 204 12.06 15.27 9.44
N PRO A 205 12.73 14.93 10.56
CA PRO A 205 13.03 15.90 11.61
C PRO A 205 13.94 17.04 11.15
N PHE A 206 14.63 16.86 10.03
CA PHE A 206 15.49 17.87 9.39
C PHE A 206 14.82 18.59 8.22
N GLU A 207 13.51 18.43 8.05
CA GLU A 207 12.78 19.18 7.01
C GLU A 207 12.77 20.68 7.38
N PRO A 208 13.17 21.56 6.45
CA PRO A 208 13.00 22.99 6.64
C PRO A 208 11.50 23.31 6.79
N GLU A 209 11.17 24.30 7.64
CA GLU A 209 9.81 24.76 7.85
C GLU A 209 9.09 25.05 6.52
N GLN A 210 7.77 24.93 6.51
CA GLN A 210 6.90 24.87 5.35
C GLN A 210 7.09 25.97 4.27
N GLY A 211 7.79 27.06 4.59
CA GLY A 211 8.09 28.14 3.64
C GLY A 211 9.24 27.86 2.65
N ALA A 212 10.11 26.88 2.91
CA ALA A 212 11.28 26.61 2.08
C ALA A 212 11.02 25.52 1.00
N ARG A 213 9.89 24.85 1.02
CA ARG A 213 9.46 23.94 -0.03
C ARG A 213 8.83 24.71 -1.18
N ARG A 214 9.63 25.19 -2.07
CA ARG A 214 9.14 25.41 -3.43
C ARG A 214 8.64 24.07 -3.92
N ALA A 215 7.34 24.00 -4.22
CA ALA A 215 6.78 22.88 -4.95
C ALA A 215 7.75 22.57 -6.08
N ALA A 216 8.39 21.40 -6.02
CA ALA A 216 9.19 20.97 -7.14
C ALA A 216 8.22 20.90 -8.31
N ASN A 217 8.47 21.72 -9.33
CA ASN A 217 7.61 21.80 -10.51
C ASN A 217 7.80 20.51 -11.32
N TYR A 218 7.06 19.47 -10.95
CA TYR A 218 7.08 18.17 -11.62
C TYR A 218 6.65 18.26 -13.09
N GLY A 219 6.06 19.37 -13.50
CA GLY A 219 5.76 19.66 -14.89
C GLY A 219 6.99 19.79 -15.79
N SER A 220 8.18 20.05 -15.25
CA SER A 220 9.43 20.16 -16.02
C SER A 220 10.24 18.88 -16.10
N LYS A 221 9.81 17.77 -15.46
CA LYS A 221 10.41 16.42 -15.52
C LYS A 221 11.92 16.37 -15.34
N ARG A 222 12.51 17.27 -14.59
CA ARG A 222 13.92 17.15 -14.24
C ARG A 222 14.04 16.18 -13.08
N SER A 223 14.89 15.15 -13.25
CA SER A 223 15.25 14.25 -12.18
C SER A 223 15.74 15.05 -10.98
N ARG A 224 15.30 14.73 -9.79
CA ARG A 224 15.99 15.15 -8.57
C ARG A 224 17.39 14.56 -8.60
N VAL A 225 18.34 15.27 -8.02
CA VAL A 225 19.75 14.90 -8.00
C VAL A 225 19.93 13.40 -7.79
N GLY A 226 20.50 12.71 -8.76
CA GLY A 226 20.86 11.30 -8.70
C GLY A 226 19.79 10.29 -9.16
N ASN A 227 18.57 10.70 -9.48
CA ASN A 227 17.54 9.79 -9.98
C ASN A 227 17.17 10.16 -11.42
N LEU A 228 17.28 9.20 -12.34
CA LEU A 228 16.73 9.35 -13.68
C LEU A 228 15.23 9.06 -13.64
N PRO A 229 14.41 9.84 -14.38
CA PRO A 229 13.01 9.46 -14.59
C PRO A 229 12.97 8.12 -15.34
N LEU A 230 12.06 7.25 -14.96
CA LEU A 230 11.78 6.00 -15.66
C LEU A 230 11.05 6.27 -16.98
#